data_d4493d03de9e329cba9fe193eaa094de
#
_entry.id   d4493d03de9e329cba9fe193eaa094de
#
_cell.length_a   1.000
_cell.length_b   1.000
_cell.length_c   1.000
_cell.angle_alpha   90.00
_cell.angle_beta   90.00
_cell.angle_gamma   90.00
#
_symmetry.space_group_name_H-M   'P 1'
#
loop_
_entity.id
_entity.type
_entity.pdbx_description
1 polymer ?
#
loop_
_entity_poly.entity_id
_entity_poly.type
_entity_poly.pdbx_seq_one_letter_code
_entity_poly.pdbx_strand_id
1 'polypeptide(L)'
;LASVVSAIINGVDIVDTNIWNFAGGPAAPAVELVYIFCKKLGIELDLDMDAIAKINKELLTIRKELSAFDTAKKFPRPFNPVEDSFPAEIDRFFNDAIEAARKDKEDDLLLYCRAIEEYFDFPEPNELVKKAQIPGGMYTNMVAQLKQLGQIDLLEKAMSLIPQVRMDAGLPPLVTPTSQIIGAQAVSCALDELKGRPMYSNPSNQFIALVKGEYGKTPIPVDPAFRLKIAGVQNEVPYDGSHYVMQENPVLEDLDVLLAENEKEILLLELFPTVARTFLTKWKEQKARSTV
;
A
#
# COMPACT_ATOMS: atom_id res chain seq x y z
N LEU A 1 7.61 -11.92 6.24
CA LEU A 1 7.28 -13.25 6.79
C LEU A 1 7.39 -13.25 8.33
N ALA A 2 8.49 -12.82 8.92
CA ALA A 2 8.72 -12.85 10.36
C ALA A 2 7.60 -12.18 11.18
N SER A 3 7.15 -10.97 10.78
CA SER A 3 6.06 -10.25 11.47
C SER A 3 4.75 -11.04 11.47
N VAL A 4 4.43 -11.73 10.37
CA VAL A 4 3.21 -12.56 10.28
C VAL A 4 3.34 -13.80 11.15
N VAL A 5 4.49 -14.47 11.18
CA VAL A 5 4.74 -15.61 12.08
C VAL A 5 4.61 -15.20 13.54
N SER A 6 5.22 -14.07 13.93
CA SER A 6 5.07 -13.52 15.29
C SER A 6 3.60 -13.20 15.60
N ALA A 7 2.87 -12.58 14.69
CA ALA A 7 1.45 -12.26 14.86
C ALA A 7 0.59 -13.51 15.09
N ILE A 8 0.79 -14.56 14.28
CA ILE A 8 0.05 -15.83 14.42
C ILE A 8 0.32 -16.47 15.79
N ILE A 9 1.59 -16.52 16.22
CA ILE A 9 1.98 -17.11 17.52
C ILE A 9 1.38 -16.32 18.69
N ASN A 10 1.23 -15.01 18.53
CA ASN A 10 0.61 -14.13 19.53
C ASN A 10 -0.94 -14.05 19.41
N GLY A 11 -1.56 -14.90 18.62
CA GLY A 11 -3.01 -15.07 18.60
C GLY A 11 -3.77 -14.06 17.75
N VAL A 12 -3.17 -13.53 16.68
CA VAL A 12 -3.89 -12.72 15.70
C VAL A 12 -4.79 -13.62 14.85
N ASP A 13 -6.07 -13.29 14.73
CA ASP A 13 -7.08 -14.10 14.04
C ASP A 13 -7.04 -13.97 12.52
N ILE A 14 -6.63 -12.82 12.00
CA ILE A 14 -6.63 -12.51 10.57
C ILE A 14 -5.27 -11.94 10.17
N VAL A 15 -4.67 -12.51 9.14
CA VAL A 15 -3.42 -12.02 8.53
C VAL A 15 -3.59 -11.85 7.02
N ASP A 16 -3.05 -10.78 6.48
CA ASP A 16 -2.99 -10.56 5.04
C ASP A 16 -1.82 -11.30 4.42
N THR A 17 -2.04 -11.93 3.28
CA THR A 17 -1.04 -12.67 2.52
C THR A 17 -1.11 -12.34 1.04
N ASN A 18 -0.08 -12.70 0.30
CA ASN A 18 -0.10 -12.72 -1.16
C ASN A 18 0.04 -14.14 -1.68
N ILE A 19 -0.36 -14.34 -2.92
CA ILE A 19 -0.12 -15.60 -3.62
C ILE A 19 1.36 -15.67 -4.05
N TRP A 20 1.93 -16.87 -4.14
CA TRP A 20 3.35 -17.17 -4.32
C TRP A 20 4.11 -16.22 -5.26
N ASN A 21 3.64 -16.10 -6.50
CA ASN A 21 4.35 -15.33 -7.53
C ASN A 21 4.36 -13.81 -7.31
N PHE A 22 3.56 -13.30 -6.39
CA PHE A 22 3.43 -11.86 -6.08
C PHE A 22 3.79 -11.53 -4.63
N ALA A 23 4.36 -12.48 -3.91
CA ALA A 23 4.76 -12.32 -2.51
C ALA A 23 6.22 -11.91 -2.35
N GLY A 24 6.59 -11.53 -1.13
CA GLY A 24 7.96 -11.20 -0.75
C GLY A 24 8.38 -9.76 -1.07
N GLY A 25 9.58 -9.41 -0.70
CA GLY A 25 10.07 -8.04 -0.80
C GLY A 25 9.22 -7.05 0.01
N PRO A 26 8.68 -5.99 -0.63
CA PRO A 26 7.79 -5.04 0.02
C PRO A 26 6.34 -5.54 0.15
N ALA A 27 6.01 -6.68 -0.46
CA ALA A 27 4.68 -7.27 -0.43
C ALA A 27 4.47 -8.16 0.82
N ALA A 28 3.21 -8.53 1.09
CA ALA A 28 2.90 -9.50 2.13
C ALA A 28 3.53 -10.87 1.84
N PRO A 29 3.74 -11.73 2.85
CA PRO A 29 4.31 -13.05 2.64
C PRO A 29 3.38 -13.96 1.83
N ALA A 30 3.95 -15.00 1.22
CA ALA A 30 3.19 -15.99 0.48
C ALA A 30 2.26 -16.78 1.40
N VAL A 31 1.01 -16.95 0.98
CA VAL A 31 0.01 -17.77 1.70
C VAL A 31 0.50 -19.20 1.89
N GLU A 32 1.29 -19.72 0.94
CA GLU A 32 1.86 -21.06 0.99
C GLU A 32 2.89 -21.22 2.12
N LEU A 33 3.71 -20.19 2.38
CA LEU A 33 4.63 -20.19 3.53
C LEU A 33 3.86 -20.11 4.84
N VAL A 34 2.83 -19.25 4.89
CA VAL A 34 1.95 -19.14 6.05
C VAL A 34 1.23 -20.45 6.33
N TYR A 35 0.74 -21.13 5.29
CA TYR A 35 0.14 -22.47 5.39
C TYR A 35 1.11 -23.50 6.02
N ILE A 36 2.39 -23.52 5.61
CA ILE A 36 3.40 -24.41 6.20
C ILE A 36 3.60 -24.10 7.70
N PHE A 37 3.72 -22.83 8.06
CA PHE A 37 3.83 -22.41 9.46
C PHE A 37 2.61 -22.84 10.28
N CYS A 38 1.40 -22.58 9.78
CA CYS A 38 0.15 -22.98 10.46
C CYS A 38 0.07 -24.49 10.63
N LYS A 39 0.42 -25.28 9.61
CA LYS A 39 0.46 -26.74 9.68
C LYS A 39 1.42 -27.23 10.77
N LYS A 40 2.61 -26.62 10.89
CA LYS A 40 3.59 -26.95 11.93
C LYS A 40 3.13 -26.52 13.34
N LEU A 41 2.30 -25.51 13.44
CA LEU A 41 1.69 -25.02 14.68
C LEU A 41 0.43 -25.81 15.07
N GLY A 42 -0.05 -26.73 14.20
CA GLY A 42 -1.31 -27.47 14.40
C GLY A 42 -2.55 -26.60 14.16
N ILE A 43 -2.43 -25.51 13.43
CA ILE A 43 -3.52 -24.62 13.04
C ILE A 43 -4.04 -25.07 11.68
N GLU A 44 -5.32 -25.46 11.64
CA GLU A 44 -6.00 -25.76 10.37
C GLU A 44 -6.48 -24.48 9.70
N LEU A 45 -6.17 -24.35 8.41
CA LEU A 45 -6.66 -23.27 7.57
C LEU A 45 -7.70 -23.82 6.59
N ASP A 46 -8.85 -23.18 6.49
CA ASP A 46 -9.88 -23.51 5.50
C ASP A 46 -9.50 -22.93 4.13
N LEU A 47 -8.44 -23.50 3.52
CA LEU A 47 -7.88 -23.08 2.24
C LEU A 47 -7.79 -24.28 1.29
N ASP A 48 -8.31 -24.11 0.08
CA ASP A 48 -8.08 -25.05 -1.03
C ASP A 48 -6.70 -24.80 -1.65
N MET A 49 -5.69 -25.49 -1.11
CA MET A 49 -4.30 -25.36 -1.58
C MET A 49 -4.10 -25.92 -2.98
N ASP A 50 -4.93 -26.85 -3.44
CA ASP A 50 -4.88 -27.37 -4.82
C ASP A 50 -5.39 -26.32 -5.81
N ALA A 51 -6.43 -25.58 -5.45
CA ALA A 51 -6.90 -24.44 -6.24
C ALA A 51 -5.84 -23.34 -6.29
N ILE A 52 -5.19 -23.03 -5.16
CA ILE A 52 -4.10 -22.04 -5.08
C ILE A 52 -2.93 -22.45 -5.98
N ALA A 53 -2.53 -23.72 -5.98
CA ALA A 53 -1.46 -24.23 -6.83
C ALA A 53 -1.79 -24.10 -8.33
N LYS A 54 -3.03 -24.40 -8.73
CA LYS A 54 -3.50 -24.17 -10.11
C LYS A 54 -3.46 -22.70 -10.51
N ILE A 55 -3.93 -21.82 -9.65
CA ILE A 55 -3.89 -20.36 -9.86
C ILE A 55 -2.44 -19.88 -10.00
N ASN A 56 -1.52 -20.33 -9.15
CA ASN A 56 -0.11 -19.97 -9.23
C ASN A 56 0.53 -20.32 -10.58
N LYS A 57 0.16 -21.46 -11.14
CA LYS A 57 0.65 -21.90 -12.45
C LYS A 57 0.25 -20.94 -13.56
N GLU A 58 -1.00 -20.48 -13.55
CA GLU A 58 -1.50 -19.48 -14.52
C GLU A 58 -0.88 -18.10 -14.27
N LEU A 59 -0.80 -17.68 -13.01
CA LEU A 59 -0.22 -16.41 -12.63
C LEU A 59 1.26 -16.26 -12.94
N LEU A 60 2.01 -17.37 -13.04
CA LEU A 60 3.43 -17.34 -13.41
C LEU A 60 3.65 -16.69 -14.78
N THR A 61 2.75 -16.94 -15.74
CA THR A 61 2.81 -16.33 -17.08
C THR A 61 2.62 -14.81 -16.98
N ILE A 62 1.56 -14.37 -16.30
CA ILE A 62 1.28 -12.96 -16.07
C ILE A 62 2.44 -12.30 -15.32
N ARG A 63 2.97 -12.97 -14.30
CA ARG A 63 4.11 -12.46 -13.53
C ARG A 63 5.36 -12.24 -14.37
N LYS A 64 5.64 -13.15 -15.33
CA LYS A 64 6.74 -13.01 -16.28
C LYS A 64 6.54 -11.82 -17.21
N GLU A 65 5.34 -11.58 -17.71
CA GLU A 65 5.02 -10.42 -18.53
C GLU A 65 5.25 -9.11 -17.76
N LEU A 66 4.83 -9.05 -16.49
CA LEU A 66 5.03 -7.90 -15.62
C LEU A 66 6.49 -7.68 -15.22
N SER A 67 7.37 -8.66 -15.45
CA SER A 67 8.79 -8.55 -15.07
C SER A 67 9.54 -7.38 -15.71
N ALA A 68 9.02 -6.87 -16.83
CA ALA A 68 9.59 -5.67 -17.47
C ALA A 68 9.60 -4.45 -16.55
N PHE A 69 8.64 -4.39 -15.61
CA PHE A 69 8.46 -3.30 -14.66
C PHE A 69 9.19 -3.52 -13.32
N ASP A 70 9.72 -4.72 -13.07
CA ASP A 70 10.42 -5.03 -11.83
C ASP A 70 11.80 -4.40 -11.77
N THR A 71 12.16 -3.89 -10.61
CA THR A 71 13.50 -3.42 -10.32
C THR A 71 14.45 -4.56 -9.95
N ALA A 72 14.01 -5.52 -9.17
CA ALA A 72 14.84 -6.59 -8.60
C ALA A 72 15.08 -7.79 -9.54
N LYS A 73 14.22 -8.01 -10.55
CA LYS A 73 14.31 -9.14 -11.50
C LYS A 73 14.46 -10.53 -10.83
N LYS A 74 14.00 -10.67 -9.59
CA LYS A 74 14.05 -11.90 -8.80
C LYS A 74 12.64 -12.47 -8.66
N PHE A 75 12.50 -13.78 -8.89
CA PHE A 75 11.21 -14.48 -8.85
C PHE A 75 11.34 -15.69 -7.94
N PRO A 76 10.33 -15.99 -7.12
CA PRO A 76 10.34 -17.22 -6.36
C PRO A 76 10.30 -18.43 -7.32
N ARG A 77 11.08 -19.47 -6.99
CA ARG A 77 11.02 -20.74 -7.71
C ARG A 77 9.64 -21.37 -7.55
N PRO A 78 9.09 -22.05 -8.56
CA PRO A 78 7.82 -22.76 -8.44
C PRO A 78 7.85 -23.73 -7.27
N PHE A 79 6.80 -23.73 -6.47
CA PHE A 79 6.64 -24.62 -5.31
C PHE A 79 5.16 -24.83 -4.99
N ASN A 80 4.79 -26.07 -4.73
CA ASN A 80 3.47 -26.47 -4.26
C ASN A 80 3.60 -27.13 -2.87
N PRO A 81 3.13 -26.53 -1.79
CA PRO A 81 3.31 -27.06 -0.43
C PRO A 81 2.55 -28.36 -0.15
N VAL A 82 1.68 -28.81 -1.07
CA VAL A 82 0.96 -30.08 -0.96
C VAL A 82 1.76 -31.24 -1.60
N GLU A 83 2.39 -30.97 -2.74
CA GLU A 83 3.06 -32.02 -3.55
C GLU A 83 4.58 -32.01 -3.39
N ASP A 84 5.18 -30.83 -3.22
CA ASP A 84 6.63 -30.68 -3.17
C ASP A 84 7.16 -30.86 -1.74
N SER A 85 8.42 -31.24 -1.67
CA SER A 85 9.20 -31.29 -0.43
C SER A 85 10.40 -30.37 -0.50
N PHE A 86 10.92 -29.99 0.64
CA PHE A 86 12.13 -29.19 0.77
C PHE A 86 13.14 -29.90 1.69
N PRO A 87 14.45 -29.57 1.62
CA PRO A 87 15.48 -30.20 2.44
C PRO A 87 15.20 -30.10 3.94
N ALA A 88 15.68 -31.08 4.69
CA ALA A 88 15.52 -31.11 6.15
C ALA A 88 16.10 -29.86 6.85
N GLU A 89 17.09 -29.21 6.26
CA GLU A 89 17.63 -27.96 6.75
C GLU A 89 16.58 -26.83 6.70
N ILE A 90 15.85 -26.73 5.61
CA ILE A 90 14.77 -25.73 5.46
C ILE A 90 13.61 -26.06 6.42
N ASP A 91 13.27 -27.36 6.55
CA ASP A 91 12.27 -27.79 7.53
C ASP A 91 12.65 -27.38 8.96
N ARG A 92 13.94 -27.49 9.30
CA ARG A 92 14.46 -27.03 10.58
C ARG A 92 14.29 -25.52 10.75
N PHE A 93 14.57 -24.70 9.73
CA PHE A 93 14.40 -23.25 9.81
C PHE A 93 12.96 -22.83 10.12
N PHE A 94 11.96 -23.54 9.58
CA PHE A 94 10.57 -23.31 9.96
C PHE A 94 10.34 -23.57 11.47
N ASN A 95 10.88 -24.65 12.01
CA ASN A 95 10.76 -25.00 13.42
C ASN A 95 11.52 -24.00 14.31
N ASP A 96 12.74 -23.67 13.91
CA ASP A 96 13.58 -22.71 14.65
C ASP A 96 12.97 -21.28 14.66
N ALA A 97 12.33 -20.87 13.57
CA ALA A 97 11.59 -19.61 13.50
C ALA A 97 10.39 -19.59 14.48
N ILE A 98 9.64 -20.70 14.56
CA ILE A 98 8.55 -20.85 15.53
C ILE A 98 9.06 -20.74 16.96
N GLU A 99 10.15 -21.43 17.27
CA GLU A 99 10.75 -21.39 18.62
C GLU A 99 11.33 -20.01 18.96
N ALA A 100 11.94 -19.33 17.97
CA ALA A 100 12.44 -17.97 18.15
C ALA A 100 11.31 -16.99 18.47
N ALA A 101 10.19 -17.07 17.71
CA ALA A 101 9.02 -16.24 17.95
C ALA A 101 8.38 -16.50 19.33
N ARG A 102 8.27 -17.76 19.77
CA ARG A 102 7.76 -18.11 21.11
C ARG A 102 8.62 -17.60 22.26
N LYS A 103 9.89 -17.34 21.99
CA LYS A 103 10.87 -16.89 22.99
C LYS A 103 11.20 -15.39 22.85
N ASP A 104 10.45 -14.67 22.04
CA ASP A 104 10.67 -13.24 21.73
C ASP A 104 12.11 -12.93 21.25
N LYS A 105 12.72 -13.88 20.52
CA LYS A 105 14.04 -13.72 19.93
C LYS A 105 13.92 -13.17 18.50
N GLU A 106 13.75 -11.86 18.42
CA GLU A 106 13.44 -11.18 17.16
C GLU A 106 14.53 -11.40 16.09
N ASP A 107 15.81 -11.27 16.46
CA ASP A 107 16.93 -11.45 15.52
C ASP A 107 17.00 -12.87 14.95
N ASP A 108 16.81 -13.89 15.80
CA ASP A 108 16.78 -15.29 15.38
C ASP A 108 15.59 -15.56 14.47
N LEU A 109 14.40 -15.04 14.80
CA LEU A 109 13.20 -15.14 13.96
C LEU A 109 13.42 -14.52 12.57
N LEU A 110 14.00 -13.32 12.53
CA LEU A 110 14.33 -12.66 11.27
C LEU A 110 15.34 -13.47 10.46
N LEU A 111 16.37 -14.02 11.09
CA LEU A 111 17.39 -14.83 10.43
C LEU A 111 16.78 -16.06 9.76
N TYR A 112 15.97 -16.84 10.49
CA TYR A 112 15.37 -18.06 9.94
C TYR A 112 14.32 -17.77 8.88
N CYS A 113 13.48 -16.75 9.07
CA CYS A 113 12.51 -16.36 8.05
C CYS A 113 13.18 -15.88 6.75
N ARG A 114 14.29 -15.15 6.85
CA ARG A 114 15.07 -14.74 5.67
C ARG A 114 15.71 -15.93 4.96
N ALA A 115 16.27 -16.89 5.70
CA ALA A 115 16.84 -18.10 5.11
C ALA A 115 15.77 -18.92 4.34
N ILE A 116 14.54 -18.98 4.85
CA ILE A 116 13.40 -19.60 4.15
C ILE A 116 13.07 -18.82 2.88
N GLU A 117 12.92 -17.51 2.96
CA GLU A 117 12.59 -16.66 1.80
C GLU A 117 13.70 -16.73 0.73
N GLU A 118 14.96 -16.74 1.13
CA GLU A 118 16.11 -16.87 0.24
C GLU A 118 16.15 -18.23 -0.46
N TYR A 119 15.89 -19.32 0.26
CA TYR A 119 15.81 -20.66 -0.31
C TYR A 119 14.78 -20.75 -1.45
N PHE A 120 13.66 -20.06 -1.31
CA PHE A 120 12.61 -20.03 -2.33
C PHE A 120 12.79 -18.93 -3.38
N ASP A 121 13.90 -18.20 -3.38
CA ASP A 121 14.22 -17.09 -4.30
C ASP A 121 13.25 -15.90 -4.21
N PHE A 122 12.64 -15.64 -3.04
CA PHE A 122 11.86 -14.43 -2.86
C PHE A 122 12.74 -13.17 -2.94
N PRO A 123 12.17 -12.04 -3.42
CA PRO A 123 12.86 -10.75 -3.36
C PRO A 123 13.26 -10.38 -1.92
N GLU A 124 14.41 -9.75 -1.78
CA GLU A 124 14.86 -9.26 -0.48
C GLU A 124 13.98 -8.09 0.00
N PRO A 125 13.76 -7.96 1.32
CA PRO A 125 13.06 -6.82 1.87
C PRO A 125 13.83 -5.52 1.63
N ASN A 126 13.10 -4.43 1.39
CA ASN A 126 13.71 -3.12 1.23
C ASN A 126 13.99 -2.51 2.61
N GLU A 127 15.28 -2.37 2.97
CA GLU A 127 15.69 -1.86 4.27
C GLU A 127 15.25 -0.41 4.53
N LEU A 128 15.11 0.43 3.51
CA LEU A 128 14.58 1.79 3.67
C LEU A 128 13.10 1.76 4.08
N VAL A 129 12.30 0.90 3.42
CA VAL A 129 10.88 0.69 3.76
C VAL A 129 10.74 0.18 5.19
N LYS A 130 11.59 -0.78 5.58
CA LYS A 130 11.61 -1.35 6.92
C LYS A 130 11.96 -0.29 7.98
N LYS A 131 13.01 0.48 7.77
CA LYS A 131 13.43 1.56 8.69
C LYS A 131 12.38 2.67 8.83
N ALA A 132 11.73 3.03 7.75
CA ALA A 132 10.67 4.03 7.76
C ALA A 132 9.32 3.48 8.30
N GLN A 133 9.20 2.17 8.51
CA GLN A 133 7.98 1.48 8.98
C GLN A 133 6.74 1.82 8.15
N ILE A 134 6.90 1.86 6.83
CA ILE A 134 5.85 2.22 5.89
C ILE A 134 5.34 1.03 5.08
N PRO A 135 4.07 1.04 4.64
CA PRO A 135 3.56 0.06 3.69
C PRO A 135 4.28 0.13 2.33
N GLY A 136 4.43 -1.01 1.66
CA GLY A 136 5.07 -1.07 0.34
C GLY A 136 4.38 -0.17 -0.70
N GLY A 137 3.04 -0.08 -0.68
CA GLY A 137 2.28 0.81 -1.56
C GLY A 137 2.60 2.30 -1.33
N MET A 138 2.85 2.72 -0.08
CA MET A 138 3.29 4.08 0.21
C MET A 138 4.67 4.37 -0.38
N TYR A 139 5.60 3.44 -0.25
CA TYR A 139 6.93 3.53 -0.85
C TYR A 139 6.87 3.69 -2.37
N THR A 140 6.12 2.83 -3.06
CA THR A 140 6.02 2.89 -4.52
C THR A 140 5.40 4.19 -5.02
N ASN A 141 4.40 4.73 -4.30
CA ASN A 141 3.79 6.02 -4.62
C ASN A 141 4.80 7.17 -4.44
N MET A 142 5.58 7.18 -3.37
CA MET A 142 6.62 8.20 -3.15
C MET A 142 7.70 8.15 -4.24
N VAL A 143 8.15 6.94 -4.61
CA VAL A 143 9.10 6.74 -5.72
C VAL A 143 8.53 7.28 -7.03
N ALA A 144 7.27 6.96 -7.35
CA ALA A 144 6.62 7.43 -8.56
C ALA A 144 6.51 8.97 -8.60
N GLN A 145 6.08 9.58 -7.50
CA GLN A 145 5.97 11.03 -7.36
C GLN A 145 7.33 11.73 -7.53
N LEU A 146 8.38 11.24 -6.87
CA LEU A 146 9.72 11.83 -6.95
C LEU A 146 10.35 11.63 -8.33
N LYS A 147 10.12 10.50 -9.00
CA LYS A 147 10.53 10.28 -10.39
C LYS A 147 9.84 11.27 -11.34
N GLN A 148 8.54 11.47 -11.18
CA GLN A 148 7.78 12.44 -12.00
C GLN A 148 8.28 13.87 -11.81
N LEU A 149 8.75 14.22 -10.60
CA LEU A 149 9.34 15.52 -10.28
C LEU A 149 10.82 15.64 -10.65
N GLY A 150 11.46 14.56 -11.14
CA GLY A 150 12.91 14.54 -11.41
C GLY A 150 13.77 14.67 -10.15
N GLN A 151 13.25 14.27 -8.98
CA GLN A 151 13.86 14.48 -7.65
C GLN A 151 14.00 13.18 -6.86
N ILE A 152 14.33 12.08 -7.54
CA ILE A 152 14.42 10.75 -6.91
C ILE A 152 15.46 10.71 -5.75
N ASP A 153 16.50 11.53 -5.82
CA ASP A 153 17.55 11.63 -4.81
C ASP A 153 17.01 12.11 -3.43
N LEU A 154 15.83 12.72 -3.40
CA LEU A 154 15.16 13.11 -2.17
C LEU A 154 14.42 11.96 -1.47
N LEU A 155 14.38 10.75 -2.02
CA LEU A 155 13.61 9.64 -1.50
C LEU A 155 14.00 9.30 -0.04
N GLU A 156 15.28 9.16 0.23
CA GLU A 156 15.78 8.83 1.57
C GLU A 156 15.43 9.93 2.57
N LYS A 157 15.59 11.19 2.17
CA LYS A 157 15.21 12.35 3.00
C LYS A 157 13.71 12.37 3.27
N ALA A 158 12.88 12.22 2.25
CA ALA A 158 11.43 12.18 2.41
C ALA A 158 10.99 11.04 3.35
N MET A 159 11.58 9.86 3.21
CA MET A 159 11.30 8.72 4.10
C MET A 159 11.72 9.00 5.55
N SER A 160 12.84 9.68 5.78
CA SER A 160 13.29 10.06 7.12
C SER A 160 12.34 11.06 7.82
N LEU A 161 11.56 11.84 7.06
CA LEU A 161 10.58 12.80 7.59
C LEU A 161 9.22 12.17 7.94
N ILE A 162 8.93 10.96 7.45
CA ILE A 162 7.64 10.31 7.68
C ILE A 162 7.26 10.20 9.16
N PRO A 163 8.13 9.74 10.07
CA PRO A 163 7.80 9.64 11.49
C PRO A 163 7.36 10.99 12.08
N GLN A 164 8.06 12.07 11.72
CA GLN A 164 7.72 13.41 12.19
C GLN A 164 6.37 13.90 11.62
N VAL A 165 6.19 13.80 10.30
CA VAL A 165 4.94 14.21 9.63
C VAL A 165 3.75 13.42 10.16
N ARG A 166 3.94 12.11 10.42
CA ARG A 166 2.91 11.26 11.00
C ARG A 166 2.58 11.66 12.43
N MET A 167 3.60 11.96 13.25
CA MET A 167 3.42 12.42 14.63
C MET A 167 2.66 13.73 14.67
N ASP A 168 3.07 14.73 13.88
CA ASP A 168 2.43 16.04 13.80
C ASP A 168 0.97 15.96 13.35
N ALA A 169 0.64 14.99 12.51
CA ALA A 169 -0.73 14.71 12.06
C ALA A 169 -1.58 13.89 13.04
N GLY A 170 -1.10 13.62 14.27
CA GLY A 170 -1.85 12.88 15.28
C GLY A 170 -1.71 11.37 15.18
N LEU A 171 -0.63 10.87 14.59
CA LEU A 171 -0.27 9.45 14.46
C LEU A 171 -1.32 8.60 13.70
N PRO A 172 -1.87 9.06 12.56
CA PRO A 172 -2.85 8.28 11.83
C PRO A 172 -2.28 6.92 11.41
N PRO A 173 -3.13 5.87 11.28
CA PRO A 173 -2.69 4.59 10.74
C PRO A 173 -2.22 4.77 9.30
N LEU A 174 -1.13 4.05 8.92
CA LEU A 174 -0.58 4.12 7.56
C LEU A 174 -1.30 3.15 6.62
N VAL A 175 -2.60 3.37 6.44
CA VAL A 175 -3.47 2.69 5.48
C VAL A 175 -4.02 3.70 4.47
N THR A 176 -4.58 3.26 3.36
CA THR A 176 -5.22 4.15 2.38
C THR A 176 -6.48 4.78 3.01
N PRO A 177 -6.69 6.11 2.91
CA PRO A 177 -5.88 7.10 2.16
C PRO A 177 -4.74 7.76 2.98
N THR A 178 -4.70 7.60 4.30
CA THR A 178 -3.82 8.35 5.20
C THR A 178 -2.34 8.10 4.93
N SER A 179 -1.94 6.88 4.54
CA SER A 179 -0.57 6.58 4.14
C SER A 179 -0.12 7.42 2.94
N GLN A 180 -0.99 7.62 1.96
CA GLN A 180 -0.69 8.45 0.79
C GLN A 180 -0.59 9.93 1.16
N ILE A 181 -1.47 10.41 2.03
CA ILE A 181 -1.46 11.80 2.51
C ILE A 181 -0.15 12.09 3.25
N ILE A 182 0.23 11.23 4.19
CA ILE A 182 1.49 11.37 4.95
C ILE A 182 2.71 11.28 4.04
N GLY A 183 2.73 10.33 3.09
CA GLY A 183 3.83 10.17 2.13
C GLY A 183 4.00 11.39 1.22
N ALA A 184 2.92 11.87 0.64
CA ALA A 184 2.94 13.06 -0.21
C ALA A 184 3.38 14.31 0.57
N GLN A 185 2.93 14.45 1.83
CA GLN A 185 3.36 15.57 2.67
C GLN A 185 4.83 15.47 3.07
N ALA A 186 5.34 14.29 3.35
CA ALA A 186 6.77 14.09 3.62
C ALA A 186 7.64 14.46 2.41
N VAL A 187 7.21 14.10 1.19
CA VAL A 187 7.86 14.55 -0.07
C VAL A 187 7.81 16.08 -0.19
N SER A 188 6.66 16.70 0.08
CA SER A 188 6.52 18.17 0.06
C SER A 188 7.46 18.85 1.06
N CYS A 189 7.59 18.31 2.28
CA CYS A 189 8.52 18.83 3.29
C CYS A 189 9.98 18.68 2.86
N ALA A 190 10.37 17.56 2.24
CA ALA A 190 11.71 17.38 1.70
C ALA A 190 12.04 18.39 0.60
N LEU A 191 11.07 18.68 -0.27
CA LEU A 191 11.20 19.73 -1.29
C LEU A 191 11.26 21.15 -0.70
N ASP A 192 10.54 21.41 0.38
CA ASP A 192 10.63 22.70 1.08
C ASP A 192 12.02 22.91 1.69
N GLU A 193 12.57 21.91 2.36
CA GLU A 193 13.95 21.96 2.89
C GLU A 193 14.99 22.14 1.79
N LEU A 194 14.87 21.42 0.66
CA LEU A 194 15.76 21.60 -0.50
C LEU A 194 15.78 23.05 -1.00
N LYS A 195 14.63 23.74 -0.92
CA LYS A 195 14.48 25.13 -1.32
C LYS A 195 14.78 26.13 -0.20
N GLY A 196 15.31 25.68 0.94
CA GLY A 196 15.59 26.51 2.11
C GLY A 196 14.34 27.05 2.80
N ARG A 197 13.19 26.41 2.63
CA ARG A 197 11.92 26.78 3.26
C ARG A 197 11.64 25.93 4.48
N PRO A 198 10.90 26.47 5.48
CA PRO A 198 10.46 25.67 6.62
C PRO A 198 9.58 24.49 6.19
N MET A 199 9.59 23.40 6.97
CA MET A 199 8.62 22.32 6.81
C MET A 199 7.18 22.86 6.83
N TYR A 200 6.34 22.23 6.02
CA TYR A 200 4.92 22.61 5.85
C TYR A 200 4.69 23.98 5.22
N SER A 201 5.64 24.49 4.42
CA SER A 201 5.42 25.70 3.63
C SER A 201 4.38 25.49 2.53
N ASN A 202 4.21 24.24 2.08
CA ASN A 202 3.22 23.84 1.08
C ASN A 202 2.45 22.59 1.53
N PRO A 203 1.53 22.69 2.50
CA PRO A 203 0.70 21.56 2.86
C PRO A 203 -0.30 21.26 1.74
N SER A 204 -0.52 19.97 1.44
CA SER A 204 -1.55 19.56 0.48
C SER A 204 -2.95 19.74 1.09
N ASN A 205 -3.96 19.92 0.24
CA ASN A 205 -5.35 20.04 0.69
C ASN A 205 -5.79 18.83 1.53
N GLN A 206 -5.35 17.62 1.16
CA GLN A 206 -5.65 16.40 1.90
C GLN A 206 -4.96 16.37 3.27
N PHE A 207 -3.73 16.88 3.36
CA PHE A 207 -3.04 17.00 4.65
C PHE A 207 -3.69 18.05 5.55
N ILE A 208 -4.12 19.18 4.98
CA ILE A 208 -4.92 20.20 5.69
C ILE A 208 -6.21 19.58 6.24
N ALA A 209 -6.95 18.84 5.41
CA ALA A 209 -8.19 18.17 5.80
C ALA A 209 -7.96 17.10 6.90
N LEU A 210 -6.86 16.34 6.81
CA LEU A 210 -6.48 15.38 7.84
C LEU A 210 -6.19 16.08 9.18
N VAL A 211 -5.36 17.11 9.18
CA VAL A 211 -5.00 17.89 10.38
C VAL A 211 -6.21 18.60 10.95
N LYS A 212 -7.13 19.06 10.11
CA LYS A 212 -8.39 19.69 10.50
C LYS A 212 -9.32 18.75 11.26
N GLY A 213 -9.29 17.44 10.95
CA GLY A 213 -10.13 16.42 11.57
C GLY A 213 -11.22 15.85 10.64
N GLU A 214 -11.20 16.17 9.34
CA GLU A 214 -12.20 15.72 8.36
C GLU A 214 -12.12 14.21 8.08
N TYR A 215 -11.00 13.56 8.40
CA TYR A 215 -10.82 12.09 8.32
C TYR A 215 -11.17 11.35 9.62
N GLY A 216 -11.75 12.06 10.62
CA GLY A 216 -12.09 11.50 11.93
C GLY A 216 -11.01 11.73 12.98
N LYS A 217 -11.23 11.14 14.17
CA LYS A 217 -10.31 11.28 15.30
C LYS A 217 -9.00 10.53 15.05
N THR A 218 -7.90 11.19 15.36
CA THR A 218 -6.56 10.60 15.32
C THR A 218 -6.22 9.89 16.63
N PRO A 219 -5.31 8.87 16.61
CA PRO A 219 -4.89 8.13 17.82
C PRO A 219 -4.35 9.01 18.95
N ILE A 220 -3.64 10.08 18.61
CA ILE A 220 -3.24 11.13 19.55
C ILE A 220 -3.79 12.48 19.05
N PRO A 221 -4.14 13.40 19.96
CA PRO A 221 -4.60 14.71 19.54
C PRO A 221 -3.53 15.47 18.76
N VAL A 222 -3.92 16.08 17.64
CA VAL A 222 -3.05 17.02 16.93
C VAL A 222 -2.87 18.27 17.79
N ASP A 223 -1.62 18.75 17.89
CA ASP A 223 -1.33 19.99 18.62
C ASP A 223 -2.17 21.16 18.11
N PRO A 224 -2.89 21.90 18.98
CA PRO A 224 -3.79 22.99 18.55
C PRO A 224 -3.08 24.13 17.82
N ALA A 225 -1.82 24.42 18.17
CA ALA A 225 -1.05 25.46 17.49
C ALA A 225 -0.61 25.00 16.10
N PHE A 226 -0.25 23.72 15.97
CA PHE A 226 0.04 23.11 14.67
C PHE A 226 -1.22 23.06 13.79
N ARG A 227 -2.36 22.63 14.34
CA ARG A 227 -3.64 22.63 13.62
C ARG A 227 -4.02 24.04 13.15
N LEU A 228 -3.87 25.05 14.01
CA LEU A 228 -4.12 26.42 13.61
C LEU A 228 -3.21 26.86 12.46
N LYS A 229 -1.91 26.54 12.55
CA LYS A 229 -0.93 26.86 11.49
C LYS A 229 -1.28 26.22 10.15
N ILE A 230 -1.69 24.93 10.15
CA ILE A 230 -1.91 24.16 8.93
C ILE A 230 -3.33 24.31 8.38
N ALA A 231 -4.33 24.23 9.25
CA ALA A 231 -5.75 24.17 8.86
C ALA A 231 -6.57 25.42 9.23
N GLY A 232 -5.95 26.43 9.87
CA GLY A 232 -6.62 27.66 10.23
C GLY A 232 -7.63 27.56 11.39
N VAL A 233 -7.67 26.40 12.08
CA VAL A 233 -8.59 26.12 13.19
C VAL A 233 -7.84 25.52 14.38
N GLN A 234 -8.26 25.83 15.62
CA GLN A 234 -7.62 25.23 16.82
C GLN A 234 -8.25 23.90 17.22
N ASN A 235 -9.56 23.76 17.02
CA ASN A 235 -10.33 22.58 17.39
C ASN A 235 -10.57 21.69 16.17
N GLU A 236 -10.83 20.41 16.41
CA GLU A 236 -11.26 19.50 15.36
C GLU A 236 -12.58 19.97 14.73
N VAL A 237 -12.60 19.94 13.39
CA VAL A 237 -13.77 20.21 12.59
C VAL A 237 -14.02 18.99 11.72
N PRO A 238 -14.93 18.09 12.13
CA PRO A 238 -15.29 16.92 11.33
C PRO A 238 -15.85 17.32 9.98
N TYR A 239 -15.69 16.43 9.01
CA TYR A 239 -16.32 16.60 7.70
C TYR A 239 -17.84 16.62 7.85
N ASP A 240 -18.47 17.66 7.30
CA ASP A 240 -19.92 17.80 7.24
C ASP A 240 -20.41 17.53 5.80
N GLY A 241 -20.99 16.35 5.58
CA GLY A 241 -21.55 15.97 4.28
C GLY A 241 -22.88 16.64 3.93
N SER A 242 -23.52 17.38 4.86
CA SER A 242 -24.80 18.06 4.61
C SER A 242 -24.69 19.15 3.54
N HIS A 243 -23.51 19.65 3.30
CA HIS A 243 -23.21 20.69 2.30
C HIS A 243 -22.57 20.10 1.02
N TYR A 244 -22.60 18.78 0.84
CA TYR A 244 -22.08 18.18 -0.38
C TYR A 244 -22.87 18.64 -1.61
N VAL A 245 -22.16 19.14 -2.61
CA VAL A 245 -22.74 19.56 -3.90
C VAL A 245 -22.29 18.57 -4.95
N MET A 246 -23.26 17.97 -5.65
CA MET A 246 -22.98 17.05 -6.74
C MET A 246 -22.17 17.72 -7.86
N GLN A 247 -21.36 16.92 -8.54
CA GLN A 247 -20.60 17.40 -9.70
C GLN A 247 -21.54 17.87 -10.80
N GLU A 248 -21.17 18.97 -11.46
CA GLU A 248 -21.88 19.45 -12.63
C GLU A 248 -21.81 18.42 -13.76
N ASN A 249 -22.97 18.10 -14.34
CA ASN A 249 -23.11 17.19 -15.48
C ASN A 249 -23.41 18.01 -16.74
N PRO A 250 -22.39 18.47 -17.50
CA PRO A 250 -22.59 19.33 -18.66
C PRO A 250 -23.16 18.57 -19.87
N VAL A 251 -23.78 19.30 -20.76
CA VAL A 251 -24.12 18.82 -22.10
C VAL A 251 -22.88 18.88 -22.99
N LEU A 252 -22.61 17.83 -23.75
CA LEU A 252 -21.63 17.83 -24.83
C LEU A 252 -22.27 18.46 -26.06
N GLU A 253 -22.02 19.75 -26.32
CA GLU A 253 -22.69 20.56 -27.32
C GLU A 253 -22.60 19.93 -28.73
N ASP A 254 -21.44 19.35 -29.10
CA ASP A 254 -21.20 18.73 -30.39
C ASP A 254 -22.05 17.46 -30.66
N LEU A 255 -22.55 16.83 -29.59
CA LEU A 255 -23.33 15.58 -29.65
C LEU A 255 -24.74 15.73 -29.14
N ASP A 256 -25.10 16.86 -28.57
CA ASP A 256 -26.40 17.16 -27.93
C ASP A 256 -26.81 16.10 -26.89
N VAL A 257 -25.85 15.59 -26.09
CA VAL A 257 -26.08 14.60 -25.02
C VAL A 257 -25.46 15.05 -23.72
N LEU A 258 -26.02 14.60 -22.59
CA LEU A 258 -25.40 14.79 -21.29
C LEU A 258 -24.08 14.01 -21.20
N LEU A 259 -23.08 14.57 -20.52
CA LEU A 259 -21.80 13.90 -20.28
C LEU A 259 -22.01 12.58 -19.55
N ALA A 260 -22.89 12.53 -18.54
CA ALA A 260 -23.30 11.33 -17.85
C ALA A 260 -24.81 11.10 -18.03
N GLU A 261 -25.20 10.00 -18.68
CA GLU A 261 -26.58 9.67 -19.04
C GLU A 261 -27.20 8.57 -18.18
N ASN A 262 -26.40 7.85 -17.41
CA ASN A 262 -26.85 6.76 -16.55
C ASN A 262 -26.16 6.80 -15.19
N GLU A 263 -26.70 6.04 -14.23
CA GLU A 263 -26.22 6.02 -12.85
C GLU A 263 -24.71 5.72 -12.74
N LYS A 264 -24.19 4.77 -13.53
CA LYS A 264 -22.77 4.43 -13.53
C LYS A 264 -21.89 5.60 -13.97
N GLU A 265 -22.30 6.31 -15.02
CA GLU A 265 -21.59 7.48 -15.53
C GLU A 265 -21.66 8.65 -14.54
N ILE A 266 -22.81 8.85 -13.90
CA ILE A 266 -22.98 9.84 -12.83
C ILE A 266 -22.05 9.52 -11.66
N LEU A 267 -22.02 8.27 -11.18
CA LEU A 267 -21.11 7.85 -10.11
C LEU A 267 -19.63 8.00 -10.50
N LEU A 268 -19.26 7.71 -11.74
CA LEU A 268 -17.90 7.97 -12.23
C LEU A 268 -17.55 9.46 -12.19
N LEU A 269 -18.49 10.32 -12.59
CA LEU A 269 -18.31 11.76 -12.57
C LEU A 269 -18.18 12.30 -11.14
N GLU A 270 -18.97 11.78 -10.20
CA GLU A 270 -18.89 12.13 -8.78
C GLU A 270 -17.59 11.70 -8.13
N LEU A 271 -17.17 10.46 -8.33
CA LEU A 271 -16.02 9.88 -7.65
C LEU A 271 -14.68 10.31 -8.27
N PHE A 272 -14.66 10.55 -9.58
CA PHE A 272 -13.43 10.84 -10.33
C PHE A 272 -13.61 11.99 -11.33
N PRO A 273 -14.03 13.19 -10.89
CA PRO A 273 -14.54 14.24 -11.78
C PRO A 273 -13.60 14.58 -12.95
N THR A 274 -12.32 14.76 -12.71
CA THR A 274 -11.34 15.14 -13.74
C THR A 274 -11.13 14.03 -14.79
N VAL A 275 -10.91 12.80 -14.31
CA VAL A 275 -10.64 11.65 -15.18
C VAL A 275 -11.90 11.23 -15.91
N ALA A 276 -13.04 11.21 -15.22
CA ALA A 276 -14.32 10.83 -15.79
C ALA A 276 -14.77 11.80 -16.88
N ARG A 277 -14.63 13.12 -16.71
CA ARG A 277 -14.91 14.12 -17.74
C ARG A 277 -14.15 13.79 -19.04
N THR A 278 -12.84 13.61 -18.93
CA THR A 278 -11.99 13.30 -20.09
C THR A 278 -12.36 11.96 -20.75
N PHE A 279 -12.60 10.93 -19.93
CA PHE A 279 -12.94 9.59 -20.42
C PHE A 279 -14.31 9.56 -21.10
N LEU A 280 -15.35 10.06 -20.44
CA LEU A 280 -16.73 10.04 -20.94
C LEU A 280 -16.86 10.85 -22.24
N THR A 281 -16.22 12.02 -22.31
CA THR A 281 -16.20 12.82 -23.55
C THR A 281 -15.64 12.02 -24.71
N LYS A 282 -14.41 11.49 -24.57
CA LYS A 282 -13.76 10.68 -25.63
C LYS A 282 -14.57 9.44 -26.00
N TRP A 283 -15.15 8.77 -25.01
CA TRP A 283 -15.94 7.55 -25.23
C TRP A 283 -17.20 7.85 -26.02
N LYS A 284 -17.94 8.94 -25.70
CA LYS A 284 -19.15 9.34 -26.43
C LYS A 284 -18.84 9.80 -27.84
N GLU A 285 -17.76 10.57 -28.05
CA GLU A 285 -17.29 10.94 -29.39
C GLU A 285 -16.97 9.71 -30.25
N GLN A 286 -16.25 8.73 -29.69
CA GLN A 286 -15.94 7.48 -30.40
C GLN A 286 -17.20 6.70 -30.78
N LYS A 287 -18.14 6.58 -29.83
CA LYS A 287 -19.40 5.90 -30.04
C LYS A 287 -20.23 6.56 -31.14
N ALA A 288 -20.31 7.88 -31.14
CA ALA A 288 -20.99 8.64 -32.18
C ALA A 288 -20.39 8.40 -33.59
N ARG A 289 -19.07 8.40 -33.69
CA ARG A 289 -18.36 8.10 -34.96
C ARG A 289 -18.55 6.66 -35.45
N SER A 290 -18.76 5.72 -34.55
CA SER A 290 -18.98 4.30 -34.91
C SER A 290 -20.40 3.99 -35.35
N THR A 291 -21.33 4.92 -35.14
CA THR A 291 -22.77 4.77 -35.47
C THR A 291 -23.14 5.44 -36.80
N VAL A 292 -22.21 6.20 -37.38
CA VAL A 292 -22.25 6.78 -38.72
C VAL A 292 -21.51 5.88 -39.72
#